data_e9d949c94d03e055fc5c90060769ee81
#
_entry.id   e9d949c94d03e055fc5c90060769ee81
#
_cell.length_a   1.000
_cell.length_b   1.000
_cell.length_c   1.000
_cell.angle_alpha   90.00
_cell.angle_beta   90.00
_cell.angle_gamma   90.00
#
_symmetry.space_group_name_H-M   'P 1'
#
loop_
_entity.id
_entity.type
_entity.pdbx_description
1 polymer ?
#
loop_
_entity_poly.entity_id
_entity_poly.type
_entity_poly.pdbx_seq_one_letter_code
_entity_poly.pdbx_strand_id
1 'polypeptide(L)'
;MPKFCLVLFISFFIYPAMGQKVYRLGDEVKSFPINKILNQNNEPKDLNAIKSQIRILDFFGTWCVPCIKALPELNSLQQKFAGKLTVLLISTEDEQRLTKFVNARAGFPFPIIIDENNTISNLFQPPSFPYTVIINEANKIIAITDAGSINEATVNNWLAEKVGNTEAIPVIIEKTPPLTTIMNSTKRSSNNLVALSQDFMYAAKTGEETNALIKKLKEITFEELQEGLKNDDEKKAFWINAYNGYTQALLRKTPEAFKNRGRFFKNRQIEIAGKNFSLDNIEHGILRRSKIKWSLGYLNKLFPGKIEKILRVNDLDYRIHFALNCGAKSCPPVAFYDPAIINSQLDIASTAYLAGEVICDKKNNNIGLPAIMSWFRKDFGGKKKMLELVKQKGIIPADASPKIKFNKYDWTLHLNNF
;
A
#
# COMPACT_ATOMS: atom_id res chain seq x y z
N MET A 1 55.15 -43.19 -19.32
CA MET A 1 53.66 -43.19 -19.26
C MET A 1 53.17 -41.78 -19.02
N PRO A 2 52.65 -41.04 -20.00
CA PRO A 2 52.16 -39.70 -19.78
C PRO A 2 50.73 -39.74 -19.20
N LYS A 3 50.51 -38.95 -18.14
CA LYS A 3 49.18 -38.77 -17.53
C LYS A 3 48.39 -37.74 -18.36
N PHE A 4 47.32 -38.19 -19.00
CA PHE A 4 46.34 -37.33 -19.64
C PHE A 4 45.44 -36.68 -18.55
N CYS A 5 45.50 -35.34 -18.45
CA CYS A 5 44.59 -34.57 -17.61
C CYS A 5 43.38 -34.18 -18.48
N LEU A 6 42.23 -34.79 -18.20
CA LEU A 6 40.98 -34.47 -18.86
C LEU A 6 40.39 -33.19 -18.24
N VAL A 7 40.48 -32.07 -18.96
CA VAL A 7 39.84 -30.82 -18.54
C VAL A 7 38.42 -30.82 -19.03
N LEU A 8 37.47 -30.97 -18.09
CA LEU A 8 36.01 -30.87 -18.35
C LEU A 8 35.66 -29.38 -18.49
N PHE A 9 35.35 -28.93 -19.69
CA PHE A 9 34.76 -27.60 -19.91
C PHE A 9 33.26 -27.68 -19.57
N ILE A 10 32.89 -27.15 -18.41
CA ILE A 10 31.48 -26.91 -18.05
C ILE A 10 31.11 -25.55 -18.65
N SER A 11 30.42 -25.58 -19.82
CA SER A 11 29.81 -24.39 -20.38
C SER A 11 28.56 -24.01 -19.55
N PHE A 12 28.68 -22.98 -18.73
CA PHE A 12 27.55 -22.30 -18.11
C PHE A 12 26.76 -21.55 -19.19
N PHE A 13 25.64 -22.14 -19.63
CA PHE A 13 24.62 -21.39 -20.36
C PHE A 13 23.93 -20.43 -19.38
N ILE A 14 24.37 -19.15 -19.40
CA ILE A 14 23.64 -18.06 -18.75
C ILE A 14 22.39 -17.81 -19.60
N TYR A 15 21.25 -18.41 -19.20
CA TYR A 15 19.96 -17.98 -19.72
C TYR A 15 19.71 -16.56 -19.19
N PRO A 16 19.51 -15.55 -20.07
CA PRO A 16 19.07 -14.25 -19.59
C PRO A 16 17.70 -14.46 -18.94
N ALA A 17 17.57 -14.12 -17.67
CA ALA A 17 16.25 -14.02 -17.02
C ALA A 17 15.45 -12.98 -17.82
N MET A 18 14.53 -13.43 -18.65
CA MET A 18 13.55 -12.57 -19.32
C MET A 18 12.69 -11.93 -18.22
N GLY A 19 13.01 -10.71 -17.84
CA GLY A 19 12.18 -9.90 -16.95
C GLY A 19 10.79 -9.83 -17.56
N GLN A 20 9.76 -10.17 -16.77
CA GLN A 20 8.36 -10.13 -17.21
C GLN A 20 8.03 -8.70 -17.64
N LYS A 21 7.54 -8.51 -18.89
CA LYS A 21 7.15 -7.18 -19.41
C LYS A 21 6.03 -6.60 -18.56
N VAL A 22 6.24 -5.39 -18.06
CA VAL A 22 5.20 -4.61 -17.36
C VAL A 22 4.48 -3.72 -18.37
N TYR A 23 3.16 -3.80 -18.40
CA TYR A 23 2.34 -3.02 -19.34
C TYR A 23 2.31 -1.54 -19.00
N ARG A 24 2.34 -0.71 -20.04
CA ARG A 24 2.31 0.75 -20.00
C ARG A 24 1.25 1.30 -20.97
N LEU A 25 0.96 2.59 -20.85
CA LEU A 25 0.11 3.29 -21.81
C LEU A 25 0.61 3.06 -23.24
N GLY A 26 -0.30 2.68 -24.14
CA GLY A 26 -0.01 2.38 -25.53
C GLY A 26 0.42 0.94 -25.81
N ASP A 27 0.72 0.13 -24.78
CA ASP A 27 1.04 -1.29 -24.98
C ASP A 27 -0.19 -2.09 -25.40
N GLU A 28 0.04 -3.14 -26.17
CA GLU A 28 -0.95 -4.18 -26.46
C GLU A 28 -0.88 -5.26 -25.36
N VAL A 29 -2.00 -5.46 -24.69
CA VAL A 29 -2.13 -6.44 -23.61
C VAL A 29 -2.38 -7.83 -24.21
N LYS A 30 -1.45 -8.75 -23.99
CA LYS A 30 -1.69 -10.17 -24.29
C LYS A 30 -2.78 -10.71 -23.38
N SER A 31 -3.65 -11.56 -23.94
CA SER A 31 -4.67 -12.22 -23.11
C SER A 31 -4.02 -12.97 -21.96
N PHE A 32 -4.57 -12.80 -20.77
CA PHE A 32 -4.17 -13.52 -19.57
C PHE A 32 -5.32 -14.41 -19.08
N PRO A 33 -5.02 -15.57 -18.45
CA PRO A 33 -6.06 -16.46 -17.95
C PRO A 33 -6.80 -15.84 -16.78
N ILE A 34 -8.10 -16.05 -16.73
CA ILE A 34 -8.97 -15.72 -15.59
C ILE A 34 -9.30 -17.04 -14.92
N ASN A 35 -8.57 -17.35 -13.84
CA ASN A 35 -8.70 -18.62 -13.15
C ASN A 35 -9.91 -18.66 -12.21
N LYS A 36 -10.33 -17.50 -11.69
CA LYS A 36 -11.40 -17.38 -10.72
C LYS A 36 -12.06 -16.01 -10.81
N ILE A 37 -13.38 -16.00 -10.83
CA ILE A 37 -14.17 -14.78 -10.90
C ILE A 37 -15.41 -14.90 -10.01
N LEU A 38 -15.75 -13.86 -9.28
CA LEU A 38 -16.99 -13.78 -8.51
C LEU A 38 -18.03 -12.95 -9.24
N ASN A 39 -19.31 -13.20 -8.90
CA ASN A 39 -20.45 -12.39 -9.32
C ASN A 39 -20.65 -12.34 -10.85
N GLN A 40 -20.36 -13.44 -11.54
CA GLN A 40 -20.63 -13.61 -12.97
C GLN A 40 -21.13 -15.02 -13.29
N ASN A 41 -22.22 -15.10 -14.07
CA ASN A 41 -22.83 -16.39 -14.42
C ASN A 41 -22.08 -17.15 -15.52
N ASN A 42 -21.40 -16.44 -16.43
CA ASN A 42 -20.55 -17.05 -17.47
C ASN A 42 -19.11 -16.68 -17.16
N GLU A 43 -18.31 -17.64 -16.72
CA GLU A 43 -16.91 -17.42 -16.38
C GLU A 43 -16.05 -17.30 -17.65
N PRO A 44 -15.58 -16.09 -18.01
CA PRO A 44 -14.64 -15.94 -19.11
C PRO A 44 -13.32 -16.64 -18.77
N LYS A 45 -12.80 -17.45 -19.68
CA LYS A 45 -11.54 -18.17 -19.45
C LYS A 45 -10.31 -17.27 -19.49
N ASP A 46 -10.42 -16.16 -20.19
CA ASP A 46 -9.33 -15.18 -20.35
C ASP A 46 -9.88 -13.79 -20.73
N LEU A 47 -9.00 -12.80 -20.80
CA LEU A 47 -9.35 -11.43 -21.15
C LEU A 47 -10.04 -11.34 -22.54
N ASN A 48 -9.64 -12.15 -23.51
CA ASN A 48 -10.19 -12.10 -24.87
C ASN A 48 -11.61 -12.66 -24.97
N ALA A 49 -12.05 -13.45 -23.98
CA ALA A 49 -13.44 -13.91 -23.90
C ALA A 49 -14.43 -12.77 -23.58
N ILE A 50 -13.94 -11.64 -23.06
CA ILE A 50 -14.76 -10.49 -22.69
C ILE A 50 -14.84 -9.54 -23.89
N LYS A 51 -15.99 -9.56 -24.57
CA LYS A 51 -16.23 -8.77 -25.76
C LYS A 51 -16.91 -7.45 -25.43
N SER A 52 -16.17 -6.36 -25.53
CA SER A 52 -16.69 -4.97 -25.48
C SER A 52 -15.68 -4.02 -26.12
N GLN A 53 -16.17 -2.87 -26.62
CA GLN A 53 -15.32 -1.88 -27.27
C GLN A 53 -14.31 -1.29 -26.28
N ILE A 54 -14.74 -1.07 -25.03
CA ILE A 54 -13.92 -0.56 -23.94
C ILE A 54 -14.02 -1.53 -22.76
N ARG A 55 -12.90 -1.92 -22.22
CA ARG A 55 -12.79 -2.70 -20.97
C ARG A 55 -12.04 -1.87 -19.93
N ILE A 56 -12.66 -1.68 -18.79
CA ILE A 56 -12.07 -1.03 -17.63
C ILE A 56 -11.61 -2.13 -16.69
N LEU A 57 -10.30 -2.22 -16.48
CA LEU A 57 -9.68 -3.08 -15.48
C LEU A 57 -9.38 -2.22 -14.25
N ASP A 58 -10.21 -2.33 -13.22
CA ASP A 58 -10.04 -1.55 -12.00
C ASP A 58 -9.42 -2.41 -10.90
N PHE A 59 -8.17 -2.13 -10.58
CA PHE A 59 -7.46 -2.77 -9.47
C PHE A 59 -7.95 -2.16 -8.18
N PHE A 60 -8.68 -2.96 -7.40
CA PHE A 60 -9.35 -2.49 -6.19
C PHE A 60 -9.12 -3.40 -4.98
N GLY A 61 -9.46 -2.89 -3.79
CA GLY A 61 -9.54 -3.68 -2.57
C GLY A 61 -10.79 -3.31 -1.78
N THR A 62 -11.36 -4.27 -1.05
CA THR A 62 -12.55 -4.04 -0.20
C THR A 62 -12.30 -3.03 0.91
N TRP A 63 -11.04 -2.76 1.21
CA TRP A 63 -10.54 -1.76 2.15
C TRP A 63 -10.27 -0.39 1.51
N CYS A 64 -10.29 -0.28 0.19
CA CYS A 64 -9.99 0.95 -0.55
C CYS A 64 -11.24 1.83 -0.66
N VAL A 65 -11.41 2.78 0.25
CA VAL A 65 -12.58 3.67 0.27
C VAL A 65 -12.76 4.48 -1.02
N PRO A 66 -11.71 5.11 -1.62
CA PRO A 66 -11.90 5.80 -2.90
C PRO A 66 -12.33 4.84 -4.00
N CYS A 67 -11.81 3.59 -4.05
CA CYS A 67 -12.28 2.59 -5.01
C CYS A 67 -13.79 2.33 -4.83
N ILE A 68 -14.22 2.07 -3.58
CA ILE A 68 -15.65 1.80 -3.27
C ILE A 68 -16.54 3.00 -3.61
N LYS A 69 -16.08 4.22 -3.37
CA LYS A 69 -16.82 5.45 -3.71
C LYS A 69 -17.00 5.65 -5.21
N ALA A 70 -16.11 5.14 -6.04
CA ALA A 70 -16.20 5.21 -7.48
C ALA A 70 -17.18 4.18 -8.09
N LEU A 71 -17.49 3.08 -7.39
CA LEU A 71 -18.34 2.01 -7.93
C LEU A 71 -19.73 2.47 -8.40
N PRO A 72 -20.47 3.35 -7.70
CA PRO A 72 -21.78 3.82 -8.19
C PRO A 72 -21.68 4.52 -9.54
N GLU A 73 -20.67 5.37 -9.76
CA GLU A 73 -20.47 6.06 -11.03
C GLU A 73 -20.06 5.09 -12.15
N LEU A 74 -19.13 4.18 -11.86
CA LEU A 74 -18.75 3.12 -12.81
C LEU A 74 -19.95 2.26 -13.21
N ASN A 75 -20.87 1.95 -12.27
CA ASN A 75 -22.10 1.22 -12.56
C ASN A 75 -23.04 2.02 -13.48
N SER A 76 -23.23 3.30 -13.19
CA SER A 76 -24.02 4.20 -14.02
C SER A 76 -23.48 4.26 -15.45
N LEU A 77 -22.16 4.38 -15.61
CA LEU A 77 -21.49 4.38 -16.90
C LEU A 77 -21.64 3.05 -17.62
N GLN A 78 -21.44 1.91 -16.94
CA GLN A 78 -21.61 0.59 -17.54
C GLN A 78 -23.04 0.36 -18.03
N GLN A 79 -24.06 0.80 -17.28
CA GLN A 79 -25.46 0.73 -17.69
C GLN A 79 -25.74 1.64 -18.91
N LYS A 80 -25.25 2.88 -18.88
CA LYS A 80 -25.43 3.84 -19.97
C LYS A 80 -24.79 3.39 -21.29
N PHE A 81 -23.63 2.76 -21.21
CA PHE A 81 -22.87 2.26 -22.35
C PHE A 81 -22.96 0.74 -22.49
N ALA A 82 -24.11 0.16 -22.13
CA ALA A 82 -24.33 -1.28 -22.19
C ALA A 82 -23.95 -1.89 -23.55
N GLY A 83 -23.23 -3.01 -23.53
CA GLY A 83 -22.69 -3.68 -24.73
C GLY A 83 -21.43 -3.02 -25.33
N LYS A 84 -21.07 -1.80 -24.93
CA LYS A 84 -19.86 -1.10 -25.40
C LYS A 84 -18.79 -0.98 -24.31
N LEU A 85 -19.19 -0.92 -23.05
CA LEU A 85 -18.33 -0.77 -21.89
C LEU A 85 -18.52 -1.94 -20.95
N THR A 86 -17.41 -2.54 -20.50
CA THR A 86 -17.38 -3.55 -19.43
C THR A 86 -16.40 -3.14 -18.36
N VAL A 87 -16.84 -3.16 -17.10
CA VAL A 87 -16.01 -2.94 -15.94
C VAL A 87 -15.69 -4.28 -15.26
N LEU A 88 -14.42 -4.53 -15.03
CA LEU A 88 -13.88 -5.70 -14.36
C LEU A 88 -13.08 -5.23 -13.16
N LEU A 89 -13.49 -5.65 -11.98
CA LEU A 89 -12.70 -5.42 -10.77
C LEU A 89 -11.64 -6.51 -10.65
N ILE A 90 -10.44 -6.15 -10.27
CA ILE A 90 -9.33 -7.08 -10.04
C ILE A 90 -8.87 -6.91 -8.61
N SER A 91 -8.87 -7.99 -7.83
CA SER A 91 -8.43 -7.94 -6.44
C SER A 91 -7.51 -9.09 -6.10
N THR A 92 -6.48 -8.80 -5.31
CA THR A 92 -5.56 -9.80 -4.76
C THR A 92 -6.04 -10.37 -3.42
N GLU A 93 -7.23 -9.94 -2.96
CA GLU A 93 -7.84 -10.44 -1.72
C GLU A 93 -8.36 -11.87 -1.90
N ASP A 94 -8.40 -12.60 -0.77
CA ASP A 94 -8.95 -13.95 -0.75
C ASP A 94 -10.46 -13.97 -1.07
N GLU A 95 -10.92 -15.09 -1.60
CA GLU A 95 -12.31 -15.28 -2.01
C GLU A 95 -13.30 -15.05 -0.88
N GLN A 96 -12.96 -15.46 0.34
CA GLN A 96 -13.86 -15.34 1.48
C GLN A 96 -14.18 -13.87 1.80
N ARG A 97 -13.16 -13.00 1.75
CA ARG A 97 -13.31 -11.55 1.95
C ARG A 97 -14.14 -10.93 0.83
N LEU A 98 -13.82 -11.25 -0.42
CA LEU A 98 -14.53 -10.74 -1.59
C LEU A 98 -16.00 -11.20 -1.60
N THR A 99 -16.27 -12.46 -1.27
CA THR A 99 -17.64 -12.99 -1.13
C THR A 99 -18.42 -12.25 -0.04
N LYS A 100 -17.80 -12.02 1.11
CA LYS A 100 -18.41 -11.23 2.19
C LYS A 100 -18.73 -9.80 1.73
N PHE A 101 -17.81 -9.18 1.00
CA PHE A 101 -17.98 -7.83 0.45
C PHE A 101 -19.14 -7.74 -0.54
N VAL A 102 -19.26 -8.71 -1.45
CA VAL A 102 -20.34 -8.80 -2.44
C VAL A 102 -21.69 -9.04 -1.73
N ASN A 103 -21.75 -10.02 -0.81
CA ASN A 103 -22.99 -10.39 -0.12
C ASN A 103 -23.54 -9.28 0.80
N ALA A 104 -22.66 -8.41 1.29
CA ALA A 104 -23.07 -7.24 2.07
C ALA A 104 -23.72 -6.11 1.21
N ARG A 105 -23.75 -6.27 -0.14
CA ARG A 105 -24.23 -5.26 -1.09
C ARG A 105 -25.24 -5.88 -2.05
N ALA A 106 -26.51 -5.83 -1.70
CA ALA A 106 -27.58 -6.37 -2.55
C ALA A 106 -27.49 -5.81 -3.99
N GLY A 107 -27.48 -6.70 -4.97
CA GLY A 107 -27.39 -6.31 -6.39
C GLY A 107 -26.01 -5.74 -6.80
N PHE A 108 -24.94 -6.16 -6.15
CA PHE A 108 -23.58 -5.75 -6.55
C PHE A 108 -23.34 -6.07 -8.05
N PRO A 109 -23.01 -5.04 -8.90
CA PRO A 109 -23.15 -5.18 -10.35
C PRO A 109 -21.91 -5.70 -11.07
N PHE A 110 -20.75 -5.78 -10.40
CA PHE A 110 -19.50 -6.05 -11.09
C PHE A 110 -18.98 -7.46 -10.89
N PRO A 111 -18.40 -8.07 -11.94
CA PRO A 111 -17.54 -9.24 -11.77
C PRO A 111 -16.23 -8.84 -11.08
N ILE A 112 -15.73 -9.71 -10.20
CA ILE A 112 -14.47 -9.55 -9.53
C ILE A 112 -13.53 -10.69 -9.89
N ILE A 113 -12.45 -10.38 -10.59
CA ILE A 113 -11.36 -11.34 -10.87
C ILE A 113 -10.53 -11.48 -9.60
N ILE A 114 -10.40 -12.73 -9.12
CA ILE A 114 -9.62 -13.06 -7.93
C ILE A 114 -8.19 -13.37 -8.36
N ASP A 115 -7.27 -12.46 -8.07
CA ASP A 115 -5.85 -12.53 -8.43
C ASP A 115 -4.97 -12.83 -7.21
N GLU A 116 -5.35 -13.83 -6.40
CA GLU A 116 -4.66 -14.22 -5.14
C GLU A 116 -3.15 -14.45 -5.31
N ASN A 117 -2.71 -14.86 -6.50
CA ASN A 117 -1.29 -15.11 -6.80
C ASN A 117 -0.58 -13.93 -7.46
N ASN A 118 -1.23 -12.77 -7.55
CA ASN A 118 -0.74 -11.57 -8.21
C ASN A 118 -0.33 -11.76 -9.68
N THR A 119 -0.86 -12.77 -10.37
CA THR A 119 -0.51 -13.08 -11.75
C THR A 119 -0.83 -11.93 -12.69
N ILE A 120 -2.04 -11.37 -12.56
CA ILE A 120 -2.50 -10.23 -13.36
C ILE A 120 -1.87 -8.94 -12.82
N SER A 121 -1.86 -8.76 -11.50
CA SER A 121 -1.29 -7.58 -10.85
C SER A 121 0.20 -7.39 -11.19
N ASN A 122 0.97 -8.47 -11.32
CA ASN A 122 2.38 -8.41 -11.74
C ASN A 122 2.58 -7.93 -13.18
N LEU A 123 1.58 -8.08 -14.06
CA LEU A 123 1.64 -7.58 -15.44
C LEU A 123 1.45 -6.05 -15.51
N PHE A 124 0.66 -5.48 -14.62
CA PHE A 124 0.32 -4.05 -14.62
C PHE A 124 1.07 -3.25 -13.55
N GLN A 125 1.50 -3.90 -12.48
CA GLN A 125 2.18 -3.30 -11.33
C GLN A 125 1.52 -2.00 -10.84
N PRO A 126 0.24 -2.05 -10.36
CA PRO A 126 -0.46 -0.87 -9.88
C PRO A 126 0.34 -0.20 -8.74
N PRO A 127 0.70 1.08 -8.89
CA PRO A 127 1.52 1.77 -7.89
C PRO A 127 0.78 2.11 -6.60
N SER A 128 -0.53 2.25 -6.69
CA SER A 128 -1.42 2.58 -5.58
C SER A 128 -2.84 2.16 -5.94
N PHE A 129 -3.79 2.27 -5.00
CA PHE A 129 -5.22 2.07 -5.24
C PHE A 129 -5.99 3.36 -5.01
N PRO A 130 -6.99 3.71 -5.86
CA PRO A 130 -7.41 2.98 -7.06
C PRO A 130 -6.39 3.09 -8.21
N TYR A 131 -6.33 2.07 -9.04
CA TYR A 131 -5.54 2.06 -10.28
C TYR A 131 -6.36 1.40 -11.37
N THR A 132 -6.65 2.14 -12.40
CA THR A 132 -7.60 1.74 -13.44
C THR A 132 -6.94 1.80 -14.81
N VAL A 133 -6.98 0.69 -15.53
CA VAL A 133 -6.43 0.53 -16.88
C VAL A 133 -7.58 0.39 -17.86
N ILE A 134 -7.60 1.19 -18.88
CA ILE A 134 -8.59 1.19 -19.93
C ILE A 134 -8.01 0.56 -21.19
N ILE A 135 -8.67 -0.49 -21.69
CA ILE A 135 -8.24 -1.27 -22.84
C ILE A 135 -9.33 -1.18 -23.92
N ASN A 136 -8.94 -0.89 -25.15
CA ASN A 136 -9.84 -0.88 -26.28
C ASN A 136 -10.07 -2.30 -26.86
N GLU A 137 -10.90 -2.41 -27.91
CA GLU A 137 -11.23 -3.68 -28.58
C GLU A 137 -9.99 -4.40 -29.13
N ALA A 138 -8.96 -3.65 -29.57
CA ALA A 138 -7.69 -4.18 -30.05
C ALA A 138 -6.71 -4.58 -28.92
N ASN A 139 -7.14 -4.69 -27.68
CA ASN A 139 -6.33 -4.94 -26.50
C ASN A 139 -5.27 -3.86 -26.20
N LYS A 140 -5.34 -2.68 -26.81
CA LYS A 140 -4.39 -1.62 -26.56
C LYS A 140 -4.79 -0.83 -25.31
N ILE A 141 -3.85 -0.53 -24.42
CA ILE A 141 -4.05 0.38 -23.29
C ILE A 141 -4.15 1.81 -23.81
N ILE A 142 -5.34 2.38 -23.69
CA ILE A 142 -5.65 3.73 -24.18
C ILE A 142 -5.66 4.78 -23.08
N ALA A 143 -5.81 4.35 -21.82
CA ALA A 143 -5.67 5.23 -20.66
C ALA A 143 -5.25 4.45 -19.42
N ILE A 144 -4.58 5.14 -18.48
CA ILE A 144 -4.31 4.69 -17.13
C ILE A 144 -4.68 5.85 -16.22
N THR A 145 -5.59 5.61 -15.25
CA THR A 145 -6.15 6.66 -14.40
C THR A 145 -6.58 6.08 -13.04
N ASP A 146 -7.34 6.82 -12.26
CA ASP A 146 -8.12 6.30 -11.13
C ASP A 146 -9.61 6.23 -11.49
N ALA A 147 -10.33 5.31 -10.85
CA ALA A 147 -11.75 5.07 -11.13
C ALA A 147 -12.63 6.31 -10.90
N GLY A 148 -12.27 7.17 -9.94
CA GLY A 148 -13.01 8.39 -9.60
C GLY A 148 -12.89 9.50 -10.63
N SER A 149 -11.90 9.41 -11.53
CA SER A 149 -11.70 10.38 -12.63
C SER A 149 -12.47 10.01 -13.91
N ILE A 150 -13.10 8.83 -13.95
CA ILE A 150 -13.85 8.36 -15.13
C ILE A 150 -15.26 8.93 -15.11
N ASN A 151 -15.65 9.56 -16.20
CA ASN A 151 -16.97 10.14 -16.38
C ASN A 151 -17.48 9.91 -17.82
N GLU A 152 -18.71 10.33 -18.10
CA GLU A 152 -19.34 10.15 -19.41
C GLU A 152 -18.53 10.76 -20.57
N ALA A 153 -17.95 11.93 -20.37
CA ALA A 153 -17.17 12.59 -21.42
C ALA A 153 -15.91 11.78 -21.76
N THR A 154 -15.22 11.24 -20.77
CA THR A 154 -14.04 10.36 -20.99
C THR A 154 -14.43 9.09 -21.73
N VAL A 155 -15.53 8.43 -21.36
CA VAL A 155 -16.01 7.22 -22.05
C VAL A 155 -16.40 7.52 -23.49
N ASN A 156 -17.12 8.62 -23.76
CA ASN A 156 -17.47 9.02 -25.11
C ASN A 156 -16.22 9.27 -25.97
N ASN A 157 -15.19 9.93 -25.41
CA ASN A 157 -13.93 10.16 -26.12
C ASN A 157 -13.25 8.83 -26.49
N TRP A 158 -13.17 7.86 -25.57
CA TRP A 158 -12.59 6.54 -25.85
C TRP A 158 -13.36 5.75 -26.91
N LEU A 159 -14.70 5.86 -26.92
CA LEU A 159 -15.55 5.24 -27.93
C LEU A 159 -15.47 5.91 -29.30
N ALA A 160 -15.21 7.24 -29.34
CA ALA A 160 -15.06 8.00 -30.59
C ALA A 160 -13.70 7.80 -31.25
N GLU A 161 -12.69 7.40 -30.51
CA GLU A 161 -11.36 7.08 -31.03
C GLU A 161 -11.41 5.80 -31.90
N LYS A 162 -11.90 5.97 -33.15
CA LYS A 162 -11.69 4.99 -34.19
C LYS A 162 -10.19 4.82 -34.38
N VAL A 163 -9.73 3.56 -34.39
CA VAL A 163 -8.35 3.14 -34.65
C VAL A 163 -7.70 3.98 -35.74
N GLY A 164 -6.94 5.01 -35.40
CA GLY A 164 -6.27 5.88 -36.33
C GLY A 164 -5.68 7.08 -35.58
N ASN A 165 -4.38 7.02 -35.35
CA ASN A 165 -3.49 8.11 -34.90
C ASN A 165 -4.13 9.16 -33.98
N THR A 166 -4.11 8.91 -32.70
CA THR A 166 -4.34 9.94 -31.72
C THR A 166 -3.14 10.02 -30.77
N GLU A 167 -2.54 11.20 -30.77
CA GLU A 167 -1.65 11.59 -29.67
C GLU A 167 -2.42 11.40 -28.37
N ALA A 168 -1.89 10.52 -27.53
CA ALA A 168 -2.43 10.28 -26.22
C ALA A 168 -2.60 11.63 -25.52
N ILE A 169 -3.83 11.94 -25.04
CA ILE A 169 -4.00 13.02 -24.08
C ILE A 169 -3.05 12.68 -22.94
N PRO A 170 -2.00 13.44 -22.72
CA PRO A 170 -1.05 13.13 -21.69
C PRO A 170 -1.74 13.36 -20.33
N VAL A 171 -2.26 12.32 -19.73
CA VAL A 171 -2.31 12.27 -18.28
C VAL A 171 -0.85 12.30 -17.88
N ILE A 172 -0.38 13.45 -17.44
CA ILE A 172 0.99 13.65 -16.96
C ILE A 172 1.15 12.83 -15.69
N ILE A 173 1.37 11.53 -15.86
CA ILE A 173 2.07 10.74 -14.86
C ILE A 173 3.54 11.02 -15.13
N GLU A 174 4.05 12.10 -14.52
CA GLU A 174 5.48 12.29 -14.38
C GLU A 174 6.06 10.96 -13.93
N LYS A 175 7.13 10.54 -14.61
CA LYS A 175 7.86 9.27 -14.41
C LYS A 175 8.10 8.99 -12.92
N THR A 176 7.15 8.34 -12.27
CA THR A 176 7.39 7.67 -11.00
C THR A 176 7.94 6.27 -11.33
N PRO A 177 9.00 5.82 -10.68
CA PRO A 177 9.49 4.46 -10.88
C PRO A 177 8.38 3.45 -10.58
N PRO A 178 8.38 2.27 -11.19
CA PRO A 178 7.31 1.28 -11.03
C PRO A 178 7.22 0.88 -9.56
N LEU A 179 6.21 1.38 -8.88
CA LEU A 179 5.83 0.98 -7.54
C LEU A 179 5.12 -0.37 -7.68
N THR A 180 5.81 -1.42 -7.29
CA THR A 180 5.32 -2.79 -7.39
C THR A 180 4.08 -3.01 -6.52
N THR A 181 3.17 -3.85 -6.97
CA THR A 181 1.88 -4.29 -6.40
C THR A 181 1.93 -4.85 -4.96
N ILE A 182 3.02 -4.63 -4.26
CA ILE A 182 3.36 -5.25 -2.97
C ILE A 182 2.66 -4.57 -1.77
N MET A 183 2.15 -3.34 -1.93
CA MET A 183 1.61 -2.56 -0.80
C MET A 183 0.40 -3.19 -0.12
N ASN A 184 -0.36 -3.99 -0.84
CA ASN A 184 -1.59 -4.58 -0.33
C ASN A 184 -1.70 -6.05 -0.70
N SER A 185 -0.59 -6.81 -0.54
CA SER A 185 -0.72 -8.26 -0.48
C SER A 185 -1.67 -8.58 0.66
N THR A 186 -2.90 -8.92 0.32
CA THR A 186 -3.92 -9.38 1.26
C THR A 186 -3.74 -10.85 1.58
N LYS A 187 -2.63 -11.44 1.10
CA LYS A 187 -2.24 -12.77 1.53
C LYS A 187 -1.98 -12.71 3.03
N ARG A 188 -2.81 -13.46 3.74
CA ARG A 188 -2.67 -13.62 5.19
C ARG A 188 -1.28 -14.14 5.51
N SER A 189 -0.58 -13.51 6.42
CA SER A 189 0.76 -13.93 6.83
C SER A 189 0.78 -15.39 7.31
N SER A 190 1.85 -16.10 7.02
CA SER A 190 2.09 -17.43 7.60
C SER A 190 2.42 -17.37 9.08
N ASN A 191 2.84 -16.20 9.60
CA ASN A 191 3.00 -15.98 11.03
C ASN A 191 1.64 -15.65 11.66
N ASN A 192 1.14 -16.52 12.55
CA ASN A 192 -0.19 -16.40 13.13
C ASN A 192 -0.43 -15.08 13.90
N LEU A 193 0.59 -14.53 14.57
CA LEU A 193 0.47 -13.26 15.29
C LEU A 193 0.36 -12.10 14.32
N VAL A 194 1.18 -12.10 13.27
CA VAL A 194 1.09 -11.09 12.23
C VAL A 194 -0.25 -11.20 11.50
N ALA A 195 -0.70 -12.41 11.18
CA ALA A 195 -2.01 -12.64 10.57
C ALA A 195 -3.15 -12.08 11.45
N LEU A 196 -3.11 -12.30 12.78
CA LEU A 196 -4.08 -11.71 13.71
C LEU A 196 -4.03 -10.18 13.70
N SER A 197 -2.82 -9.59 13.64
CA SER A 197 -2.67 -8.13 13.56
C SER A 197 -3.18 -7.55 12.24
N GLN A 198 -3.03 -8.29 11.13
CA GLN A 198 -3.60 -7.93 9.81
C GLN A 198 -5.13 -7.99 9.83
N ASP A 199 -5.73 -9.07 10.38
CA ASP A 199 -7.18 -9.21 10.51
C ASP A 199 -7.76 -8.07 11.37
N PHE A 200 -7.09 -7.74 12.49
CA PHE A 200 -7.48 -6.62 13.36
C PHE A 200 -7.38 -5.26 12.62
N MET A 201 -6.27 -5.02 11.92
CA MET A 201 -6.08 -3.80 11.15
C MET A 201 -7.15 -3.68 10.04
N TYR A 202 -7.47 -4.80 9.36
CA TYR A 202 -8.50 -4.83 8.34
C TYR A 202 -9.87 -4.44 8.91
N ALA A 203 -10.31 -5.11 9.98
CA ALA A 203 -11.59 -4.81 10.63
C ALA A 203 -11.67 -3.35 11.10
N ALA A 204 -10.60 -2.85 11.74
CA ALA A 204 -10.54 -1.46 12.18
C ALA A 204 -10.63 -0.46 11.01
N LYS A 205 -9.99 -0.77 9.88
CA LYS A 205 -9.97 0.07 8.68
C LYS A 205 -11.31 0.09 7.97
N THR A 206 -11.95 -1.06 7.81
CA THR A 206 -13.25 -1.19 7.13
C THR A 206 -14.43 -0.78 8.00
N GLY A 207 -14.21 -0.55 9.30
CA GLY A 207 -15.26 -0.23 10.27
C GLY A 207 -16.05 -1.45 10.72
N GLU A 208 -15.49 -2.66 10.51
CA GLU A 208 -16.05 -3.89 11.06
C GLU A 208 -15.86 -3.98 12.58
N GLU A 209 -16.62 -4.90 13.23
CA GLU A 209 -16.51 -5.14 14.65
C GLU A 209 -15.13 -5.68 15.05
N THR A 210 -14.44 -5.00 15.95
CA THR A 210 -13.06 -5.31 16.34
C THR A 210 -12.93 -6.02 17.69
N ASN A 211 -14.00 -6.11 18.49
CA ASN A 211 -13.92 -6.60 19.88
C ASN A 211 -13.39 -8.04 19.99
N ALA A 212 -13.83 -8.93 19.09
CA ALA A 212 -13.35 -10.31 19.07
C ALA A 212 -11.84 -10.43 18.79
N LEU A 213 -11.34 -9.59 17.88
CA LEU A 213 -9.91 -9.55 17.52
C LEU A 213 -9.08 -8.91 18.62
N ILE A 214 -9.57 -7.83 19.24
CA ILE A 214 -8.94 -7.22 20.41
C ILE A 214 -8.87 -8.23 21.56
N LYS A 215 -9.93 -9.02 21.80
CA LYS A 215 -9.93 -10.07 22.82
C LYS A 215 -8.83 -11.09 22.53
N LYS A 216 -8.69 -11.59 21.30
CA LYS A 216 -7.61 -12.50 20.91
C LYS A 216 -6.22 -11.89 21.13
N LEU A 217 -6.01 -10.60 20.78
CA LEU A 217 -4.74 -9.90 21.03
C LEU A 217 -4.40 -9.80 22.53
N LYS A 218 -5.38 -9.68 23.41
CA LYS A 218 -5.20 -9.66 24.86
C LYS A 218 -4.88 -11.05 25.42
N GLU A 219 -5.50 -12.10 24.89
CA GLU A 219 -5.39 -13.48 25.33
C GLU A 219 -4.09 -14.16 24.92
N ILE A 220 -3.32 -13.61 23.97
CA ILE A 220 -1.95 -14.05 23.68
C ILE A 220 -1.14 -13.99 24.98
N THR A 221 -0.38 -15.03 25.30
CA THR A 221 0.58 -14.97 26.39
C THR A 221 1.80 -14.12 26.01
N PHE A 222 2.49 -13.59 27.01
CA PHE A 222 3.71 -12.79 26.73
C PHE A 222 4.81 -13.64 26.09
N GLU A 223 4.89 -14.91 26.48
CA GLU A 223 5.80 -15.92 25.94
C GLU A 223 5.48 -16.16 24.45
N GLU A 224 4.22 -16.41 24.09
CA GLU A 224 3.80 -16.57 22.68
C GLU A 224 4.12 -15.34 21.85
N LEU A 225 3.90 -14.13 22.39
CA LEU A 225 4.25 -12.88 21.70
C LEU A 225 5.75 -12.78 21.43
N GLN A 226 6.57 -13.16 22.42
CA GLN A 226 8.03 -13.12 22.30
C GLN A 226 8.55 -14.18 21.32
N GLU A 227 8.05 -15.40 21.41
CA GLU A 227 8.46 -16.52 20.55
C GLU A 227 7.94 -16.40 19.12
N GLY A 228 6.80 -15.76 18.93
CA GLY A 228 6.18 -15.55 17.61
C GLY A 228 6.73 -14.37 16.84
N LEU A 229 7.49 -13.44 17.49
CA LEU A 229 8.10 -12.27 16.85
C LEU A 229 9.62 -12.29 17.05
N LYS A 230 10.30 -13.20 16.35
CA LYS A 230 11.73 -13.50 16.54
C LYS A 230 12.67 -12.47 15.91
N ASN A 231 12.32 -11.93 14.77
CA ASN A 231 13.16 -11.03 13.99
C ASN A 231 12.49 -9.65 13.82
N ASP A 232 13.26 -8.68 13.31
CA ASP A 232 12.79 -7.30 13.15
C ASP A 232 11.66 -7.17 12.13
N ASP A 233 11.62 -8.01 11.10
CA ASP A 233 10.59 -7.95 10.09
C ASP A 233 9.23 -8.41 10.65
N GLU A 234 9.19 -9.46 11.45
CA GLU A 234 8.00 -9.91 12.18
C GLU A 234 7.54 -8.85 13.20
N LYS A 235 8.47 -8.27 13.96
CA LYS A 235 8.19 -7.19 14.91
C LYS A 235 7.63 -5.96 14.21
N LYS A 236 8.27 -5.50 13.14
CA LYS A 236 7.79 -4.34 12.36
C LYS A 236 6.37 -4.60 11.82
N ALA A 237 6.15 -5.73 11.15
CA ALA A 237 4.85 -6.06 10.57
C ALA A 237 3.75 -6.08 11.65
N PHE A 238 3.94 -6.83 12.73
CA PHE A 238 2.96 -6.93 13.81
C PHE A 238 2.67 -5.57 14.46
N TRP A 239 3.71 -4.84 14.87
CA TRP A 239 3.52 -3.59 15.63
C TRP A 239 3.03 -2.42 14.78
N ILE A 240 3.37 -2.35 13.48
CA ILE A 240 2.78 -1.36 12.56
C ILE A 240 1.29 -1.65 12.36
N ASN A 241 0.91 -2.90 12.08
CA ASN A 241 -0.49 -3.30 11.96
C ASN A 241 -1.27 -3.01 13.25
N ALA A 242 -0.74 -3.39 14.41
CA ALA A 242 -1.37 -3.13 15.70
C ALA A 242 -1.51 -1.62 15.97
N TYR A 243 -0.46 -0.82 15.77
CA TYR A 243 -0.51 0.65 15.94
C TYR A 243 -1.60 1.28 15.08
N ASN A 244 -1.61 0.97 13.78
CA ASN A 244 -2.59 1.52 12.84
C ASN A 244 -4.00 1.04 13.17
N GLY A 245 -4.18 -0.25 13.49
CA GLY A 245 -5.46 -0.83 13.89
C GLY A 245 -6.04 -0.19 15.15
N TYR A 246 -5.24 -0.03 16.19
CA TYR A 246 -5.69 0.63 17.42
C TYR A 246 -5.94 2.12 17.21
N THR A 247 -5.14 2.81 16.42
CA THR A 247 -5.39 4.22 16.07
C THR A 247 -6.76 4.38 15.41
N GLN A 248 -7.05 3.55 14.40
CA GLN A 248 -8.35 3.56 13.70
C GLN A 248 -9.51 3.20 14.64
N ALA A 249 -9.41 2.09 15.36
CA ALA A 249 -10.47 1.61 16.24
C ALA A 249 -10.80 2.60 17.36
N LEU A 250 -9.78 3.15 18.03
CA LEU A 250 -9.96 4.11 19.12
C LEU A 250 -10.54 5.45 18.65
N LEU A 251 -10.06 5.96 17.50
CA LEU A 251 -10.56 7.24 16.97
C LEU A 251 -11.94 7.12 16.31
N ARG A 252 -12.30 5.96 15.75
CA ARG A 252 -13.69 5.71 15.30
C ARG A 252 -14.66 5.66 16.47
N LYS A 253 -14.25 5.04 17.59
CA LYS A 253 -15.05 4.96 18.81
C LYS A 253 -15.17 6.32 19.49
N THR A 254 -14.11 7.10 19.54
CA THR A 254 -14.04 8.38 20.26
C THR A 254 -13.24 9.41 19.45
N PRO A 255 -13.82 10.00 18.37
CA PRO A 255 -13.15 10.98 17.53
C PRO A 255 -12.66 12.22 18.31
N GLU A 256 -13.39 12.58 19.36
CA GLU A 256 -13.08 13.72 20.23
C GLU A 256 -11.72 13.61 20.94
N ALA A 257 -11.24 12.37 21.16
CA ALA A 257 -9.94 12.14 21.78
C ALA A 257 -8.79 12.76 20.96
N PHE A 258 -8.98 12.93 19.65
CA PHE A 258 -7.99 13.55 18.77
C PHE A 258 -7.76 15.04 19.03
N LYS A 259 -8.71 15.73 19.67
CA LYS A 259 -8.54 17.12 20.08
C LYS A 259 -7.40 17.27 21.10
N ASN A 260 -7.17 16.25 21.94
CA ASN A 260 -6.03 16.20 22.86
C ASN A 260 -5.04 15.09 22.46
N ARG A 261 -4.38 15.27 21.32
CA ARG A 261 -3.43 14.31 20.75
C ARG A 261 -2.34 13.87 21.73
N GLY A 262 -1.79 14.82 22.50
CA GLY A 262 -0.75 14.52 23.48
C GLY A 262 -1.18 13.48 24.51
N ARG A 263 -2.41 13.56 25.00
CA ARG A 263 -3.01 12.58 25.92
C ARG A 263 -3.36 11.29 25.19
N PHE A 264 -3.98 11.39 24.01
CA PHE A 264 -4.39 10.25 23.21
C PHE A 264 -3.24 9.27 22.92
N PHE A 265 -2.11 9.78 22.43
CA PHE A 265 -0.94 8.94 22.11
C PHE A 265 -0.20 8.41 23.35
N LYS A 266 -0.26 9.11 24.50
CA LYS A 266 0.40 8.68 25.75
C LYS A 266 -0.44 7.72 26.59
N ASN A 267 -1.77 7.67 26.37
CA ASN A 267 -2.66 6.87 27.19
C ASN A 267 -2.42 5.38 26.97
N ARG A 268 -2.22 4.60 28.04
CA ARG A 268 -1.98 3.16 28.02
C ARG A 268 -3.30 2.40 27.94
N GLN A 269 -3.96 2.49 26.82
CA GLN A 269 -5.29 1.92 26.55
C GLN A 269 -5.26 0.72 25.60
N ILE A 270 -4.09 0.30 25.17
CA ILE A 270 -3.86 -0.83 24.26
C ILE A 270 -3.37 -2.01 25.10
N GLU A 271 -4.13 -3.07 25.16
CA GLU A 271 -3.74 -4.30 25.86
C GLU A 271 -3.43 -5.40 24.84
N ILE A 272 -2.20 -5.91 24.88
CA ILE A 272 -1.70 -7.01 24.05
C ILE A 272 -0.89 -7.93 24.94
N ALA A 273 -1.15 -9.24 24.88
CA ALA A 273 -0.44 -10.26 25.66
C ALA A 273 -0.42 -9.93 27.17
N GLY A 274 -1.54 -9.48 27.73
CA GLY A 274 -1.67 -9.10 29.13
C GLY A 274 -0.81 -7.91 29.55
N LYS A 275 -0.30 -7.10 28.60
CA LYS A 275 0.49 -5.89 28.86
C LYS A 275 -0.16 -4.66 28.28
N ASN A 276 -0.10 -3.55 29.03
CA ASN A 276 -0.69 -2.27 28.60
C ASN A 276 0.33 -1.40 27.88
N PHE A 277 -0.02 -0.97 26.66
CA PHE A 277 0.75 -0.08 25.80
C PHE A 277 0.00 1.22 25.51
N SER A 278 0.75 2.25 25.18
CA SER A 278 0.26 3.43 24.48
C SER A 278 0.77 3.41 23.04
N LEU A 279 0.17 4.21 22.17
CA LEU A 279 0.69 4.40 20.81
C LEU A 279 2.14 4.91 20.85
N ASP A 280 2.47 5.85 21.77
CA ASP A 280 3.84 6.31 22.00
C ASP A 280 4.80 5.18 22.45
N ASN A 281 4.32 4.19 23.23
CA ASN A 281 5.16 3.03 23.60
C ASN A 281 5.48 2.17 22.39
N ILE A 282 4.49 1.94 21.50
CA ILE A 282 4.69 1.14 20.28
C ILE A 282 5.65 1.89 19.34
N GLU A 283 5.36 3.14 19.02
CA GLU A 283 6.16 3.91 18.07
C GLU A 283 7.58 4.17 18.61
N HIS A 284 7.70 4.85 19.74
CA HIS A 284 9.01 5.34 20.20
C HIS A 284 9.80 4.29 21.01
N GLY A 285 9.08 3.42 21.72
CA GLY A 285 9.68 2.33 22.51
C GLY A 285 10.08 1.15 21.66
N ILE A 286 9.14 0.59 20.93
CA ILE A 286 9.32 -0.66 20.19
C ILE A 286 9.91 -0.41 18.79
N LEU A 287 9.17 0.29 17.92
CA LEU A 287 9.54 0.47 16.52
C LEU A 287 10.72 1.41 16.31
N ARG A 288 10.86 2.44 17.14
CA ARG A 288 11.99 3.39 17.12
C ARG A 288 13.10 3.02 18.09
N ARG A 289 13.16 1.79 18.58
CA ARG A 289 14.24 1.26 19.41
C ARG A 289 14.56 2.15 20.62
N SER A 290 13.54 2.44 21.44
CA SER A 290 13.65 3.24 22.69
C SER A 290 14.14 4.67 22.49
N LYS A 291 13.70 5.35 21.43
CA LYS A 291 13.97 6.77 21.21
C LYS A 291 13.13 7.64 22.15
N ILE A 292 13.71 8.77 22.57
CA ILE A 292 12.99 9.81 23.29
C ILE A 292 12.19 10.65 22.28
N LYS A 293 10.87 10.77 22.48
CA LYS A 293 9.92 11.39 21.54
C LYS A 293 10.33 12.80 21.08
N TRP A 294 10.68 13.67 22.01
CA TRP A 294 11.00 15.09 21.74
C TRP A 294 12.43 15.34 21.25
N SER A 295 13.28 14.33 21.23
CA SER A 295 14.71 14.45 20.91
C SER A 295 15.03 14.53 19.42
N LEU A 296 14.04 14.64 18.54
CA LEU A 296 14.21 14.56 17.07
C LEU A 296 14.96 13.28 16.63
N GLY A 297 14.95 12.24 17.47
CA GLY A 297 15.66 10.98 17.25
C GLY A 297 17.12 10.95 17.72
N TYR A 298 17.65 12.04 18.30
CA TYR A 298 19.05 12.08 18.75
C TYR A 298 19.32 11.30 20.03
N LEU A 299 18.36 11.24 20.96
CA LEU A 299 18.55 10.61 22.26
C LEU A 299 17.76 9.32 22.39
N ASN A 300 18.41 8.31 22.97
CA ASN A 300 17.78 7.06 23.41
C ASN A 300 17.40 7.18 24.89
N LYS A 301 16.40 6.40 25.33
CA LYS A 301 16.13 6.21 26.75
C LYS A 301 17.33 5.53 27.41
N LEU A 302 17.82 6.11 28.53
CA LEU A 302 18.94 5.53 29.27
C LEU A 302 18.54 4.18 29.91
N PHE A 303 17.32 4.10 30.46
CA PHE A 303 16.81 2.92 31.16
C PHE A 303 15.45 2.51 30.57
N PRO A 304 15.41 1.91 29.36
CA PRO A 304 14.18 1.35 28.83
C PRO A 304 13.71 0.17 29.67
N GLY A 305 12.39 0.04 29.87
CA GLY A 305 11.80 -1.04 30.67
C GLY A 305 12.11 -2.43 30.09
N LYS A 306 12.03 -3.48 30.94
CA LYS A 306 12.33 -4.86 30.55
C LYS A 306 11.47 -5.33 29.35
N ILE A 307 10.15 -5.10 29.40
CA ILE A 307 9.22 -5.44 28.32
C ILE A 307 9.59 -4.74 27.01
N GLU A 308 9.87 -3.41 27.08
CA GLU A 308 10.29 -2.65 25.91
C GLU A 308 11.57 -3.18 25.27
N LYS A 309 12.55 -3.58 26.08
CA LYS A 309 13.82 -4.19 25.60
C LYS A 309 13.61 -5.49 24.88
N ILE A 310 12.69 -6.32 25.34
CA ILE A 310 12.36 -7.62 24.74
C ILE A 310 11.65 -7.43 23.39
N LEU A 311 10.65 -6.56 23.37
CA LEU A 311 9.76 -6.41 22.20
C LEU A 311 10.30 -5.49 21.11
N ARG A 312 11.23 -4.58 21.42
CA ARG A 312 11.73 -3.60 20.45
C ARG A 312 12.52 -4.26 19.32
N VAL A 313 12.56 -3.58 18.19
CA VAL A 313 13.43 -3.93 17.05
C VAL A 313 14.92 -3.81 17.44
N ASN A 314 15.77 -4.59 16.79
CA ASN A 314 17.22 -4.49 16.98
C ASN A 314 17.78 -3.27 16.26
N ASP A 315 17.24 -2.94 15.06
CA ASP A 315 17.66 -1.81 14.25
C ASP A 315 16.48 -0.90 13.90
N LEU A 316 16.73 0.41 14.02
CA LEU A 316 15.73 1.40 13.65
C LEU A 316 15.66 1.51 12.13
N ASP A 317 14.48 1.31 11.57
CA ASP A 317 14.18 1.51 10.16
C ASP A 317 13.38 2.81 9.99
N TYR A 318 13.97 3.84 9.38
CA TYR A 318 13.31 5.14 9.21
C TYR A 318 12.03 5.07 8.36
N ARG A 319 11.88 4.03 7.53
CA ARG A 319 10.72 3.87 6.64
C ARG A 319 9.43 3.65 7.41
N ILE A 320 9.48 3.24 8.69
CA ILE A 320 8.29 3.13 9.55
C ILE A 320 7.50 4.44 9.65
N HIS A 321 8.20 5.60 9.54
CA HIS A 321 7.54 6.91 9.58
C HIS A 321 6.60 7.15 8.38
N PHE A 322 6.75 6.38 7.31
CA PHE A 322 5.88 6.38 6.15
C PHE A 322 4.83 5.22 6.18
N ALA A 323 4.77 4.50 7.29
CA ALA A 323 3.88 3.36 7.50
C ALA A 323 2.90 3.57 8.67
N LEU A 324 3.27 4.39 9.65
CA LEU A 324 2.46 4.68 10.82
C LEU A 324 1.45 5.79 10.54
N ASN A 325 0.16 5.48 10.72
CA ASN A 325 -0.94 6.43 10.52
C ASN A 325 -1.49 6.90 11.87
N CYS A 326 -1.33 8.18 12.17
CA CYS A 326 -1.79 8.80 13.41
C CYS A 326 -3.24 9.32 13.37
N GLY A 327 -3.96 9.12 12.26
CA GLY A 327 -5.33 9.60 12.07
C GLY A 327 -5.45 11.01 11.48
N ALA A 328 -4.36 11.70 11.20
CA ALA A 328 -4.37 13.04 10.59
C ALA A 328 -4.44 12.95 9.05
N LYS A 329 -4.91 14.04 8.42
CA LYS A 329 -5.01 14.13 6.95
C LYS A 329 -3.65 13.98 6.24
N SER A 330 -2.58 14.55 6.82
CA SER A 330 -1.21 14.40 6.29
C SER A 330 -0.52 13.09 6.69
N CYS A 331 -1.22 12.11 7.28
CA CYS A 331 -0.63 10.81 7.57
C CYS A 331 -0.41 9.99 6.30
N PRO A 332 0.59 9.11 6.30
CA PRO A 332 0.72 8.10 5.25
C PRO A 332 -0.53 7.21 5.14
N PRO A 333 -0.83 6.68 3.94
CA PRO A 333 -1.88 5.69 3.77
C PRO A 333 -1.64 4.45 4.64
N VAL A 334 -2.73 3.80 5.05
CA VAL A 334 -2.67 2.57 5.83
C VAL A 334 -2.52 1.37 4.90
N ALA A 335 -1.55 0.50 5.18
CA ALA A 335 -1.33 -0.77 4.48
C ALA A 335 -1.30 -1.95 5.46
N PHE A 336 -1.35 -3.17 4.92
CA PHE A 336 -1.27 -4.42 5.69
C PHE A 336 0.13 -5.00 5.55
N TYR A 337 0.91 -4.92 6.62
CA TYR A 337 2.32 -5.31 6.57
C TYR A 337 2.48 -6.82 6.83
N ASP A 338 3.32 -7.45 6.00
CA ASP A 338 3.69 -8.88 6.10
C ASP A 338 5.20 -9.03 6.17
N PRO A 339 5.76 -9.83 7.12
CA PRO A 339 7.21 -9.96 7.29
C PRO A 339 7.92 -10.50 6.04
N ALA A 340 7.27 -11.34 5.24
CA ALA A 340 7.87 -11.91 4.03
C ALA A 340 8.20 -10.85 2.96
N ILE A 341 7.49 -9.72 2.96
CA ILE A 341 7.60 -8.67 1.94
C ILE A 341 7.74 -7.26 2.54
N ILE A 342 7.92 -7.13 3.86
CA ILE A 342 7.86 -5.84 4.56
C ILE A 342 8.87 -4.82 4.02
N ASN A 343 10.05 -5.27 3.61
CA ASN A 343 11.06 -4.38 3.06
C ASN A 343 10.57 -3.69 1.78
N SER A 344 9.96 -4.45 0.88
CA SER A 344 9.35 -3.89 -0.34
C SER A 344 8.15 -3.00 0.00
N GLN A 345 7.29 -3.40 0.95
CA GLN A 345 6.15 -2.60 1.39
C GLN A 345 6.59 -1.24 1.97
N LEU A 346 7.61 -1.22 2.82
CA LEU A 346 8.14 0.01 3.40
C LEU A 346 8.83 0.91 2.36
N ASP A 347 9.50 0.32 1.37
CA ASP A 347 10.10 1.08 0.26
C ASP A 347 9.03 1.74 -0.60
N ILE A 348 7.96 1.02 -0.91
CA ILE A 348 6.83 1.54 -1.67
C ILE A 348 6.12 2.65 -0.88
N ALA A 349 5.79 2.39 0.40
CA ALA A 349 5.14 3.39 1.25
C ALA A 349 5.95 4.69 1.31
N SER A 350 7.28 4.58 1.48
CA SER A 350 8.15 5.75 1.52
C SER A 350 8.20 6.50 0.19
N THR A 351 8.24 5.77 -0.94
CA THR A 351 8.29 6.40 -2.28
C THR A 351 6.96 7.10 -2.60
N ALA A 352 5.84 6.42 -2.38
CA ALA A 352 4.51 6.97 -2.65
C ALA A 352 4.23 8.22 -1.79
N TYR A 353 4.53 8.15 -0.49
CA TYR A 353 4.32 9.27 0.41
C TYR A 353 5.20 10.47 0.04
N LEU A 354 6.47 10.24 -0.26
CA LEU A 354 7.38 11.32 -0.65
C LEU A 354 6.99 11.92 -2.01
N ALA A 355 6.56 11.11 -2.97
CA ALA A 355 6.09 11.61 -4.28
C ALA A 355 4.86 12.52 -4.14
N GLY A 356 3.94 12.22 -3.21
CA GLY A 356 2.74 13.02 -2.95
C GLY A 356 2.98 14.28 -2.11
N GLU A 357 3.95 14.24 -1.18
CA GLU A 357 4.12 15.29 -0.18
C GLU A 357 5.30 16.25 -0.46
N VAL A 358 6.25 15.87 -1.32
CA VAL A 358 7.40 16.73 -1.64
C VAL A 358 6.99 17.81 -2.62
N ILE A 359 7.24 19.06 -2.26
CA ILE A 359 6.93 20.24 -3.07
C ILE A 359 8.24 20.86 -3.61
N CYS A 360 8.38 20.93 -4.93
CA CYS A 360 9.55 21.54 -5.57
C CYS A 360 9.25 22.98 -6.02
N ASP A 361 9.91 23.95 -5.41
CA ASP A 361 9.88 25.35 -5.84
C ASP A 361 11.13 25.64 -6.68
N LYS A 362 11.03 25.35 -7.98
CA LYS A 362 12.15 25.55 -8.93
C LYS A 362 12.59 27.00 -9.02
N LYS A 363 11.63 27.97 -8.91
CA LYS A 363 11.91 29.42 -9.01
C LYS A 363 12.85 29.92 -7.92
N ASN A 364 12.67 29.41 -6.70
CA ASN A 364 13.47 29.86 -5.55
C ASN A 364 14.53 28.84 -5.15
N ASN A 365 14.73 27.77 -5.92
CA ASN A 365 15.61 26.65 -5.61
C ASN A 365 15.38 26.07 -4.20
N ASN A 366 14.10 25.86 -3.84
CA ASN A 366 13.70 25.28 -2.56
C ASN A 366 13.02 23.92 -2.76
N ILE A 367 13.11 23.05 -1.75
CA ILE A 367 12.34 21.84 -1.64
C ILE A 367 11.60 21.82 -0.29
N GLY A 368 10.29 21.62 -0.34
CA GLY A 368 9.45 21.37 0.84
C GLY A 368 9.40 19.88 1.13
N LEU A 369 10.00 19.43 2.23
CA LEU A 369 9.92 18.05 2.69
C LEU A 369 8.79 17.88 3.70
N PRO A 370 8.21 16.68 3.83
CA PRO A 370 7.17 16.39 4.82
C PRO A 370 7.61 16.73 6.26
N ALA A 371 6.71 17.28 7.07
CA ALA A 371 6.97 17.65 8.46
C ALA A 371 7.52 16.50 9.32
N ILE A 372 7.08 15.26 9.05
CA ILE A 372 7.56 14.06 9.77
C ILE A 372 9.08 13.90 9.66
N MET A 373 9.69 14.27 8.54
CA MET A 373 11.15 14.22 8.38
C MET A 373 11.85 15.22 9.31
N SER A 374 11.21 16.34 9.62
CA SER A 374 11.73 17.29 10.61
C SER A 374 11.65 16.75 12.04
N TRP A 375 10.52 16.11 12.39
CA TRP A 375 10.29 15.59 13.75
C TRP A 375 11.21 14.42 14.11
N PHE A 376 11.59 13.63 13.13
CA PHE A 376 12.44 12.46 13.29
C PHE A 376 13.79 12.61 12.58
N ARG A 377 14.32 13.81 12.60
CA ARG A 377 15.49 14.24 11.80
C ARG A 377 16.67 13.28 11.86
N LYS A 378 17.01 12.77 13.04
CA LYS A 378 18.15 11.87 13.21
C LYS A 378 17.86 10.48 12.66
N ASP A 379 16.62 10.01 12.72
CA ASP A 379 16.20 8.71 12.18
C ASP A 379 16.43 8.69 10.66
N PHE A 380 16.21 9.82 9.98
CA PHE A 380 16.52 10.02 8.56
C PHE A 380 18.01 10.36 8.27
N GLY A 381 18.88 10.34 9.28
CA GLY A 381 20.30 10.64 9.11
C GLY A 381 20.65 12.14 8.92
N GLY A 382 19.70 13.06 9.16
CA GLY A 382 19.87 14.51 9.03
C GLY A 382 19.56 15.04 7.62
N LYS A 383 19.61 16.37 7.47
CA LYS A 383 19.17 17.05 6.23
C LYS A 383 19.89 16.55 4.96
N LYS A 384 21.20 16.25 5.04
CA LYS A 384 21.96 15.75 3.90
C LYS A 384 21.39 14.43 3.40
N LYS A 385 21.20 13.45 4.31
CA LYS A 385 20.64 12.13 3.94
C LYS A 385 19.15 12.20 3.52
N MET A 386 18.37 13.15 4.04
CA MET A 386 17.01 13.40 3.54
C MET A 386 17.02 13.84 2.08
N LEU A 387 17.95 14.72 1.70
CA LEU A 387 18.09 15.14 0.30
C LEU A 387 18.57 14.01 -0.59
N GLU A 388 19.51 13.21 -0.11
CA GLU A 388 19.98 12.00 -0.82
C GLU A 388 18.81 11.00 -1.01
N LEU A 389 17.96 10.82 0.01
CA LEU A 389 16.80 9.93 -0.06
C LEU A 389 15.82 10.33 -1.16
N VAL A 390 15.43 11.61 -1.24
CA VAL A 390 14.47 12.06 -2.26
C VAL A 390 15.07 12.00 -3.67
N LYS A 391 16.40 12.14 -3.82
CA LYS A 391 17.12 11.89 -5.07
C LYS A 391 17.12 10.41 -5.46
N GLN A 392 17.47 9.53 -4.52
CA GLN A 392 17.46 8.07 -4.73
C GLN A 392 16.09 7.53 -5.10
N LYS A 393 15.03 8.12 -4.54
CA LYS A 393 13.64 7.79 -4.87
C LYS A 393 13.16 8.42 -6.19
N GLY A 394 14.01 9.16 -6.90
CA GLY A 394 13.66 9.79 -8.17
C GLY A 394 12.67 10.97 -8.06
N ILE A 395 12.46 11.50 -6.85
CA ILE A 395 11.53 12.62 -6.61
C ILE A 395 12.09 13.93 -7.18
N ILE A 396 13.41 14.09 -7.12
CA ILE A 396 14.12 15.22 -7.71
C ILE A 396 15.36 14.72 -8.50
N PRO A 397 15.88 15.51 -9.45
CA PRO A 397 17.09 15.18 -10.18
C PRO A 397 18.29 14.89 -9.27
N ALA A 398 19.16 13.97 -9.66
CA ALA A 398 20.30 13.54 -8.85
C ALA A 398 21.31 14.67 -8.57
N ASP A 399 21.46 15.60 -9.51
CA ASP A 399 22.33 16.77 -9.44
C ASP A 399 21.72 17.98 -8.72
N ALA A 400 20.39 17.96 -8.44
CA ALA A 400 19.71 19.05 -7.77
C ALA A 400 20.26 19.32 -6.36
N SER A 401 20.40 20.57 -5.98
CA SER A 401 20.85 21.00 -4.64
C SER A 401 19.98 22.10 -4.04
N PRO A 402 18.67 21.85 -3.87
CA PRO A 402 17.74 22.85 -3.35
C PRO A 402 17.93 23.08 -1.85
N LYS A 403 17.51 24.25 -1.37
CA LYS A 403 17.40 24.56 0.06
C LYS A 403 16.19 23.82 0.65
N ILE A 404 16.41 23.08 1.73
CA ILE A 404 15.36 22.30 2.40
C ILE A 404 14.52 23.19 3.30
N LYS A 405 13.21 23.20 3.07
CA LYS A 405 12.14 23.65 3.95
C LYS A 405 11.30 22.46 4.39
N PHE A 406 10.48 22.62 5.43
CA PHE A 406 9.54 21.58 5.85
C PHE A 406 8.11 22.08 5.70
N ASN A 407 7.25 21.25 5.13
CA ASN A 407 5.85 21.53 4.89
C ASN A 407 5.08 21.63 6.20
N LYS A 408 3.95 22.34 6.19
CA LYS A 408 2.99 22.31 7.30
C LYS A 408 2.30 20.95 7.32
N TYR A 409 2.02 20.45 8.52
CA TYR A 409 1.29 19.20 8.71
C TYR A 409 -0.18 19.50 9.00
N ASP A 410 -1.06 18.89 8.23
CA ASP A 410 -2.51 19.00 8.42
C ASP A 410 -2.99 17.97 9.44
N TRP A 411 -3.28 18.45 10.64
CA TRP A 411 -3.78 17.66 11.77
C TRP A 411 -5.29 17.45 11.76
N THR A 412 -6.00 17.80 10.70
CA THR A 412 -7.44 17.49 10.59
C THR A 412 -7.63 15.98 10.68
N LEU A 413 -8.53 15.53 11.56
CA LEU A 413 -8.84 14.11 11.71
C LEU A 413 -9.36 13.56 10.38
N HIS A 414 -8.73 12.52 9.87
CA HIS A 414 -9.07 11.89 8.61
C HIS A 414 -8.83 10.38 8.68
N LEU A 415 -9.86 9.62 9.07
CA LEU A 415 -9.79 8.16 9.25
C LEU A 415 -9.95 7.38 7.94
N ASN A 416 -10.11 8.07 6.82
CA ASN A 416 -10.26 7.48 5.49
C ASN A 416 -8.99 7.68 4.62
N ASN A 417 -7.83 7.81 5.25
CA ASN A 417 -6.54 7.85 4.55
C ASN A 417 -6.17 6.42 4.09
N PHE A 418 -6.28 6.19 2.78
CA PHE A 418 -6.07 4.89 2.15
C PHE A 418 -5.03 5.00 1.04
#